data_bef6fb541f49662b8d55d8ae5049299c
#
_entry.id   bef6fb541f49662b8d55d8ae5049299c
#
_cell.length_a   1.000
_cell.length_b   1.000
_cell.length_c   1.000
_cell.angle_alpha   90.00
_cell.angle_beta   90.00
_cell.angle_gamma   90.00
#
_symmetry.space_group_name_H-M   'P 1'
#
loop_
_entity.id
_entity.type
_entity.pdbx_description
1 polymer ?
#
loop_
_entity_poly.entity_id
_entity_poly.type
_entity_poly.pdbx_seq_one_letter_code
_entity_poly.pdbx_strand_id
1 'polypeptide(L)'
;MIHRQIQSSFAAEWEHFLGSGLHAKLVERGMLVGHADAKLEDAFDGSAHAVIRPEPIEFVAYPYEWTFGELRDAALLTLDAQLEALSQGMTLRDASAYNVQFRGVQPVLIDSLSFERLEPDAPWIAYQQFCEHFLAPLALMATRDIRCGRLLRSGIDGIPLDLAAGLLPASSRLRLGLGAHLHLHARSMRQHADASGSGRKARLSLSRQVALIESLRSTVSGLTWEPAGTEWADYADHTSYDDEATRSKEAIVGAMLGAAVGGEPVWDLGANTGRYSAIASGLKRRVLAFDIDPAAAERHYRSLRRDGRTDTTPLVMDLADPSPALGWAHRERRSLEERAGDGVLMALALVHHLAIGRNVPLPMLLDWLAKLGSELIIEWVPREDAMAQRLLAAREDIFQRYTEDGFQAALTERWVQVDRVPISGTARVLYHLRRR
;
A
#
# COMPACT_ATOMS: atom_id res chain seq x y z
N MET A 1 13.98 14.20 -9.30
CA MET A 1 14.95 13.50 -8.43
C MET A 1 14.77 14.04 -7.02
N ILE A 2 14.77 13.19 -5.98
CA ILE A 2 14.55 13.62 -4.59
C ILE A 2 15.93 13.78 -3.95
N HIS A 3 16.17 14.94 -3.32
CA HIS A 3 17.31 15.20 -2.43
C HIS A 3 16.79 15.41 -1.00
N ARG A 4 17.61 15.04 -0.02
CA ARG A 4 17.35 15.33 1.39
C ARG A 4 18.52 16.15 1.93
N GLN A 5 18.20 17.27 2.53
CA GLN A 5 19.16 18.13 3.22
C GLN A 5 19.25 17.70 4.69
N ILE A 6 20.47 17.50 5.15
CA ILE A 6 20.81 17.32 6.55
C ILE A 6 21.19 18.70 7.09
N GLN A 7 20.41 19.20 8.03
CA GLN A 7 20.67 20.50 8.66
C GLN A 7 21.90 20.46 9.54
N SER A 8 22.64 21.58 9.64
CA SER A 8 23.80 21.70 10.52
C SER A 8 23.44 21.43 11.99
N SER A 9 22.22 21.73 12.42
CA SER A 9 21.74 21.38 13.76
C SER A 9 21.60 19.88 14.00
N PHE A 10 21.53 19.06 12.96
CA PHE A 10 21.44 17.59 13.03
C PHE A 10 22.77 16.89 12.66
N ALA A 11 23.83 17.64 12.40
CA ALA A 11 25.11 17.11 11.93
C ALA A 11 25.68 16.04 12.88
N ALA A 12 25.68 16.31 14.20
CA ALA A 12 26.23 15.38 15.18
C ALA A 12 25.45 14.05 15.25
N GLU A 13 24.13 14.08 15.08
CA GLU A 13 23.30 12.86 15.01
C GLU A 13 23.57 12.10 13.72
N TRP A 14 23.69 12.81 12.60
CA TRP A 14 23.98 12.23 11.29
C TRP A 14 25.35 11.54 11.27
N GLU A 15 26.40 12.23 11.75
CA GLU A 15 27.75 11.67 11.82
C GLU A 15 27.80 10.44 12.73
N HIS A 16 27.08 10.49 13.86
CA HIS A 16 26.99 9.35 14.77
C HIS A 16 26.25 8.18 14.12
N PHE A 17 25.13 8.43 13.40
CA PHE A 17 24.38 7.41 12.69
C PHE A 17 25.24 6.66 11.66
N LEU A 18 26.05 7.38 10.89
CA LEU A 18 27.00 6.79 9.96
C LEU A 18 28.16 6.08 10.67
N GLY A 19 28.76 6.75 11.67
CA GLY A 19 29.95 6.28 12.36
C GLY A 19 29.71 5.09 13.30
N SER A 20 28.49 4.91 13.83
CA SER A 20 28.11 3.73 14.63
C SER A 20 28.02 2.45 13.82
N GLY A 21 27.97 2.54 12.50
CA GLY A 21 27.71 1.42 11.61
C GLY A 21 26.23 1.02 11.47
N LEU A 22 25.31 1.68 12.19
CA LEU A 22 23.88 1.38 12.14
C LEU A 22 23.32 1.54 10.72
N HIS A 23 23.66 2.67 10.06
CA HIS A 23 23.24 2.93 8.67
C HIS A 23 23.65 1.77 7.76
N ALA A 24 24.94 1.44 7.73
CA ALA A 24 25.47 0.38 6.85
C ALA A 24 24.75 -0.96 7.10
N LYS A 25 24.55 -1.32 8.38
CA LYS A 25 23.89 -2.56 8.76
C LYS A 25 22.43 -2.63 8.35
N LEU A 26 21.68 -1.51 8.50
CA LEU A 26 20.28 -1.45 8.08
C LEU A 26 20.14 -1.55 6.55
N VAL A 27 21.03 -0.89 5.79
CA VAL A 27 21.06 -0.93 4.33
C VAL A 27 21.44 -2.32 3.84
N GLU A 28 22.50 -2.95 4.38
CA GLU A 28 22.93 -4.30 4.03
C GLU A 28 21.82 -5.34 4.24
N ARG A 29 21.03 -5.18 5.31
CA ARG A 29 19.88 -6.05 5.61
C ARG A 29 18.62 -5.71 4.80
N GLY A 30 18.66 -4.71 3.93
CA GLY A 30 17.49 -4.24 3.18
C GLY A 30 16.40 -3.61 4.03
N MET A 31 16.71 -3.18 5.25
CA MET A 31 15.76 -2.58 6.19
C MET A 31 15.60 -1.07 5.97
N LEU A 32 16.60 -0.42 5.39
CA LEU A 32 16.62 1.01 5.09
C LEU A 32 17.06 1.22 3.64
N VAL A 33 16.49 2.19 2.95
CA VAL A 33 16.97 2.58 1.62
C VAL A 33 18.39 3.12 1.71
N GLY A 34 19.24 2.73 0.75
CA GLY A 34 20.56 3.33 0.57
C GLY A 34 20.47 4.77 0.07
N HIS A 35 21.59 5.48 0.13
CA HIS A 35 21.72 6.80 -0.47
C HIS A 35 23.11 7.01 -1.07
N ALA A 36 23.20 7.94 -2.00
CA ALA A 36 24.46 8.49 -2.46
C ALA A 36 24.60 9.94 -1.97
N ASP A 37 25.82 10.37 -1.73
CA ASP A 37 26.09 11.78 -1.44
C ASP A 37 25.73 12.64 -2.66
N ALA A 38 25.19 13.82 -2.41
CA ALA A 38 24.91 14.84 -3.41
C ALA A 38 25.73 16.11 -3.13
N LYS A 39 25.77 17.02 -4.08
CA LYS A 39 26.54 18.25 -3.92
C LYS A 39 25.82 19.21 -2.95
N LEU A 40 26.58 19.97 -2.17
CA LEU A 40 26.01 21.04 -1.32
C LEU A 40 25.29 22.14 -2.13
N GLU A 41 25.64 22.29 -3.41
CA GLU A 41 24.92 23.19 -4.34
C GLU A 41 23.46 22.78 -4.58
N ASP A 42 23.12 21.50 -4.34
CA ASP A 42 21.75 20.97 -4.42
C ASP A 42 20.95 21.21 -3.13
N ALA A 43 21.51 21.91 -2.14
CA ALA A 43 20.85 22.23 -0.88
C ALA A 43 19.73 23.25 -1.10
N PHE A 44 18.69 23.15 -0.27
CA PHE A 44 17.58 24.09 -0.28
C PHE A 44 18.01 25.49 0.23
N ASP A 45 18.90 25.52 1.21
CA ASP A 45 19.45 26.75 1.81
C ASP A 45 20.87 26.55 2.35
N GLY A 46 21.49 27.64 2.84
CA GLY A 46 22.85 27.63 3.36
C GLY A 46 23.04 26.97 4.73
N SER A 47 22.02 26.35 5.34
CA SER A 47 22.10 25.66 6.62
C SER A 47 22.46 24.17 6.49
N ALA A 48 22.71 23.70 5.27
CA ALA A 48 23.05 22.32 4.98
C ALA A 48 24.41 21.92 5.57
N HIS A 49 24.44 20.83 6.32
CA HIS A 49 25.65 20.09 6.67
C HIS A 49 26.02 19.11 5.54
N ALA A 50 25.03 18.39 5.02
CA ALA A 50 25.17 17.47 3.91
C ALA A 50 23.88 17.43 3.07
N VAL A 51 23.99 16.93 1.83
CA VAL A 51 22.86 16.60 0.97
C VAL A 51 23.01 15.17 0.50
N ILE A 52 21.95 14.39 0.60
CA ILE A 52 21.92 13.01 0.14
C ILE A 52 20.86 12.81 -0.92
N ARG A 53 21.07 11.83 -1.78
CA ARG A 53 20.12 11.34 -2.77
C ARG A 53 19.74 9.91 -2.41
N PRO A 54 18.58 9.68 -1.75
CA PRO A 54 18.10 8.34 -1.44
C PRO A 54 17.84 7.53 -2.72
N GLU A 55 17.98 6.22 -2.61
CA GLU A 55 17.50 5.31 -3.65
C GLU A 55 15.99 5.50 -3.86
N PRO A 56 15.54 5.61 -5.13
CA PRO A 56 14.14 5.89 -5.41
C PRO A 56 13.24 4.71 -5.04
N ILE A 57 12.05 5.03 -4.55
CA ILE A 57 10.91 4.12 -4.47
C ILE A 57 10.05 4.36 -5.72
N GLU A 58 9.72 3.30 -6.42
CA GLU A 58 9.06 3.37 -7.72
C GLU A 58 7.63 3.86 -7.65
N PHE A 59 6.91 3.37 -6.63
CA PHE A 59 5.54 3.78 -6.36
C PHE A 59 5.38 3.99 -4.85
N VAL A 60 4.96 5.19 -4.47
CA VAL A 60 4.69 5.51 -3.07
C VAL A 60 3.28 5.05 -2.75
N ALA A 61 3.15 3.95 -1.99
CA ALA A 61 1.89 3.47 -1.45
C ALA A 61 1.67 4.02 -0.04
N TYR A 62 0.41 4.25 0.31
CA TYR A 62 0.07 4.76 1.63
C TYR A 62 -0.46 3.65 2.55
N PRO A 63 -0.29 3.76 3.88
CA PRO A 63 -0.65 2.69 4.82
C PRO A 63 -2.12 2.22 4.74
N TYR A 64 -3.04 3.08 4.30
CA TYR A 64 -4.43 2.74 4.09
C TYR A 64 -4.72 2.00 2.76
N GLU A 65 -3.71 1.83 1.90
CA GLU A 65 -3.73 1.05 0.67
C GLU A 65 -3.12 -0.34 0.87
N TRP A 66 -2.48 -0.59 2.03
CA TRP A 66 -1.79 -1.84 2.31
C TRP A 66 -2.74 -2.95 2.72
N THR A 67 -2.38 -4.18 2.40
CA THR A 67 -3.01 -5.38 2.95
C THR A 67 -2.72 -5.52 4.45
N PHE A 68 -3.40 -6.45 5.12
CA PHE A 68 -3.09 -6.76 6.52
C PHE A 68 -1.65 -7.24 6.70
N GLY A 69 -1.19 -8.10 5.79
CA GLY A 69 0.16 -8.64 5.81
C GLY A 69 1.23 -7.57 5.62
N GLU A 70 1.01 -6.64 4.68
CA GLU A 70 1.94 -5.52 4.46
C GLU A 70 2.03 -4.61 5.69
N LEU A 71 0.89 -4.22 6.27
CA LEU A 71 0.90 -3.37 7.47
C LEU A 71 1.59 -4.08 8.66
N ARG A 72 1.38 -5.40 8.81
CA ARG A 72 2.04 -6.20 9.84
C ARG A 72 3.55 -6.31 9.61
N ASP A 73 3.97 -6.56 8.38
CA ASP A 73 5.39 -6.70 8.06
C ASP A 73 6.12 -5.34 8.16
N ALA A 74 5.46 -4.23 7.84
CA ALA A 74 5.95 -2.87 8.06
C ALA A 74 6.12 -2.56 9.56
N ALA A 75 5.16 -2.98 10.40
CA ALA A 75 5.27 -2.85 11.85
C ALA A 75 6.45 -3.65 12.41
N LEU A 76 6.63 -4.89 11.95
CA LEU A 76 7.74 -5.75 12.39
C LEU A 76 9.09 -5.18 11.94
N LEU A 77 9.21 -4.68 10.71
CA LEU A 77 10.40 -3.98 10.23
C LEU A 77 10.76 -2.80 11.13
N THR A 78 9.78 -1.98 11.50
CA THR A 78 9.99 -0.79 12.35
C THR A 78 10.51 -1.19 13.75
N LEU A 79 9.95 -2.26 14.35
CA LEU A 79 10.41 -2.76 15.65
C LEU A 79 11.80 -3.42 15.55
N ASP A 80 12.08 -4.16 14.50
CA ASP A 80 13.38 -4.78 14.26
C ASP A 80 14.47 -3.71 14.05
N ALA A 81 14.15 -2.60 13.34
CA ALA A 81 15.03 -1.46 13.19
C ALA A 81 15.29 -0.73 14.53
N GLN A 82 14.27 -0.60 15.38
CA GLN A 82 14.42 -0.05 16.72
C GLN A 82 15.32 -0.92 17.61
N LEU A 83 15.17 -2.24 17.58
CA LEU A 83 16.05 -3.16 18.33
C LEU A 83 17.50 -3.05 17.85
N GLU A 84 17.70 -2.95 16.53
CA GLU A 84 19.02 -2.76 15.94
C GLU A 84 19.63 -1.42 16.38
N ALA A 85 18.83 -0.33 16.34
CA ALA A 85 19.27 1.00 16.81
C ALA A 85 19.69 0.97 18.28
N LEU A 86 18.89 0.36 19.16
CA LEU A 86 19.21 0.22 20.58
C LEU A 86 20.54 -0.52 20.81
N SER A 87 20.85 -1.52 19.99
CA SER A 87 22.12 -2.27 20.07
C SER A 87 23.35 -1.42 19.73
N GLN A 88 23.17 -0.32 19.00
CA GLN A 88 24.20 0.62 18.57
C GLN A 88 24.14 1.95 19.38
N GLY A 89 23.42 1.99 20.50
CA GLY A 89 23.28 3.21 21.31
C GLY A 89 22.45 4.31 20.64
N MET A 90 21.58 3.94 19.72
CA MET A 90 20.67 4.84 19.02
C MET A 90 19.20 4.45 19.24
N THR A 91 18.29 5.29 18.83
CA THR A 91 16.84 5.06 18.89
C THR A 91 16.13 5.64 17.68
N LEU A 92 15.04 5.02 17.26
CA LEU A 92 14.14 5.53 16.23
C LEU A 92 13.22 6.58 16.88
N ARG A 93 13.31 7.84 16.44
CA ARG A 93 12.50 8.96 16.95
C ARG A 93 11.18 9.16 16.24
N ASP A 94 11.03 8.60 15.03
CA ASP A 94 9.82 8.65 14.22
C ASP A 94 9.49 7.24 13.70
N ALA A 95 8.43 6.66 14.25
CA ALA A 95 7.92 5.33 13.90
C ALA A 95 6.60 5.42 13.13
N SER A 96 6.46 6.44 12.27
CA SER A 96 5.31 6.59 11.41
C SER A 96 5.27 5.49 10.33
N ALA A 97 4.08 4.97 10.03
CA ALA A 97 3.90 4.07 8.90
C ALA A 97 4.24 4.72 7.55
N TYR A 98 4.16 6.04 7.45
CA TYR A 98 4.56 6.79 6.25
C TYR A 98 6.08 6.77 5.99
N ASN A 99 6.89 6.37 6.97
CA ASN A 99 8.33 6.15 6.82
C ASN A 99 8.69 4.76 6.30
N VAL A 100 7.69 3.92 6.01
CA VAL A 100 7.87 2.62 5.37
C VAL A 100 7.29 2.65 3.96
N GLN A 101 7.96 2.00 3.04
CA GLN A 101 7.51 1.75 1.68
C GLN A 101 7.78 0.30 1.29
N PHE A 102 7.32 -0.12 0.12
CA PHE A 102 7.51 -1.48 -0.36
C PHE A 102 8.30 -1.52 -1.67
N ARG A 103 9.20 -2.50 -1.77
CA ARG A 103 9.81 -2.97 -3.02
C ARG A 103 9.23 -4.36 -3.31
N GLY A 104 8.23 -4.39 -4.18
CA GLY A 104 7.37 -5.58 -4.29
C GLY A 104 6.69 -5.87 -2.96
N VAL A 105 6.98 -7.01 -2.34
CA VAL A 105 6.45 -7.41 -1.03
C VAL A 105 7.45 -7.21 0.13
N GLN A 106 8.56 -6.53 -0.10
CA GLN A 106 9.57 -6.28 0.93
C GLN A 106 9.40 -4.87 1.49
N PRO A 107 9.04 -4.71 2.78
CA PRO A 107 8.99 -3.41 3.43
C PRO A 107 10.39 -2.86 3.64
N VAL A 108 10.56 -1.55 3.49
CA VAL A 108 11.82 -0.83 3.67
C VAL A 108 11.57 0.54 4.30
N LEU A 109 12.36 0.94 5.28
CA LEU A 109 12.36 2.31 5.81
C LEU A 109 12.94 3.27 4.76
N ILE A 110 12.34 4.45 4.65
CA ILE A 110 12.76 5.46 3.67
C ILE A 110 13.35 6.72 4.29
N ASP A 111 13.31 6.84 5.62
CA ASP A 111 13.80 8.02 6.31
C ASP A 111 15.04 7.73 7.18
N SER A 112 16.22 8.09 6.65
CA SER A 112 17.49 7.97 7.37
C SER A 112 17.64 8.97 8.52
N LEU A 113 16.82 10.03 8.56
CA LEU A 113 16.89 11.09 9.56
C LEU A 113 16.01 10.81 10.79
N SER A 114 15.32 9.68 10.80
CA SER A 114 14.48 9.24 11.92
C SER A 114 15.27 8.60 13.09
N PHE A 115 16.60 8.52 13.00
CA PHE A 115 17.44 7.96 14.06
C PHE A 115 18.19 9.05 14.81
N GLU A 116 18.27 8.90 16.14
CA GLU A 116 19.03 9.80 17.03
C GLU A 116 19.77 9.00 18.11
N ARG A 117 20.73 9.62 18.79
CA ARG A 117 21.44 8.99 19.91
C ARG A 117 20.48 8.68 21.05
N LEU A 118 20.63 7.51 21.63
CA LEU A 118 19.85 7.09 22.79
C LEU A 118 20.23 7.90 24.02
N GLU A 119 19.30 8.67 24.56
CA GLU A 119 19.48 9.29 25.87
C GLU A 119 19.37 8.23 26.99
N PRO A 120 20.29 8.20 27.95
CA PRO A 120 20.23 7.23 29.04
C PRO A 120 18.91 7.29 29.82
N ASP A 121 18.30 6.11 29.99
CA ASP A 121 17.03 5.92 30.69
C ASP A 121 15.82 6.71 30.13
N ALA A 122 15.91 7.30 28.93
CA ALA A 122 14.76 7.95 28.31
C ALA A 122 13.78 6.89 27.77
N PRO A 123 12.46 7.05 27.91
CA PRO A 123 11.51 6.16 27.26
C PRO A 123 11.57 6.33 25.73
N TRP A 124 11.17 5.30 24.99
CA TRP A 124 11.08 5.39 23.53
C TRP A 124 10.04 6.43 23.10
N ILE A 125 10.51 7.53 22.52
CA ILE A 125 9.68 8.69 22.18
C ILE A 125 8.59 8.36 21.14
N ALA A 126 8.87 7.47 20.19
CA ALA A 126 7.96 7.08 19.12
C ALA A 126 6.99 5.94 19.52
N TYR A 127 6.95 5.52 20.78
CA TYR A 127 6.10 4.42 21.26
C TYR A 127 4.61 4.63 20.96
N GLN A 128 4.09 5.81 21.28
CA GLN A 128 2.68 6.15 21.02
C GLN A 128 2.40 6.16 19.53
N GLN A 129 3.23 6.82 18.76
CA GLN A 129 3.12 6.91 17.31
C GLN A 129 3.10 5.51 16.67
N PHE A 130 4.01 4.61 17.10
CA PHE A 130 3.98 3.22 16.65
C PHE A 130 2.64 2.53 16.95
N CYS A 131 2.11 2.73 18.15
CA CYS A 131 0.82 2.14 18.52
C CYS A 131 -0.33 2.69 17.68
N GLU A 132 -0.35 3.97 17.34
CA GLU A 132 -1.38 4.65 16.55
C GLU A 132 -1.31 4.29 15.06
N HIS A 133 -0.09 4.14 14.52
CA HIS A 133 0.13 3.84 13.11
C HIS A 133 0.07 2.35 12.76
N PHE A 134 0.43 1.46 13.69
CA PHE A 134 0.54 0.03 13.40
C PHE A 134 -0.32 -0.84 14.30
N LEU A 135 -0.16 -0.76 15.62
CA LEU A 135 -0.82 -1.71 16.53
C LEU A 135 -2.33 -1.51 16.57
N ALA A 136 -2.80 -0.27 16.61
CA ALA A 136 -4.24 0.06 16.66
C ALA A 136 -4.97 -0.41 15.39
N PRO A 137 -4.53 -0.04 14.15
CA PRO A 137 -5.17 -0.52 12.95
C PRO A 137 -5.08 -2.05 12.80
N LEU A 138 -3.94 -2.69 13.07
CA LEU A 138 -3.81 -4.15 13.00
C LEU A 138 -4.74 -4.86 13.98
N ALA A 139 -4.87 -4.35 15.21
CA ALA A 139 -5.78 -4.92 16.20
C ALA A 139 -7.25 -4.80 15.77
N LEU A 140 -7.65 -3.66 15.19
CA LEU A 140 -9.00 -3.46 14.65
C LEU A 140 -9.26 -4.35 13.44
N MET A 141 -8.33 -4.42 12.48
CA MET A 141 -8.44 -5.28 11.30
C MET A 141 -8.56 -6.76 11.69
N ALA A 142 -7.78 -7.21 12.68
CA ALA A 142 -7.77 -8.62 13.13
C ALA A 142 -8.98 -9.00 13.99
N THR A 143 -9.62 -8.06 14.68
CA THR A 143 -10.63 -8.40 15.72
C THR A 143 -12.02 -7.84 15.46
N ARG A 144 -12.14 -6.89 14.56
CA ARG A 144 -13.43 -6.26 14.21
C ARG A 144 -13.76 -6.46 12.73
N ASP A 145 -13.03 -5.78 11.88
CA ASP A 145 -13.31 -5.79 10.45
C ASP A 145 -12.04 -5.34 9.70
N ILE A 146 -11.68 -6.07 8.67
CA ILE A 146 -10.51 -5.75 7.84
C ILE A 146 -10.57 -4.33 7.24
N ARG A 147 -11.77 -3.81 6.98
CA ARG A 147 -11.99 -2.46 6.44
C ARG A 147 -11.60 -1.36 7.41
N CYS A 148 -11.36 -1.65 8.69
CA CYS A 148 -10.84 -0.69 9.67
C CYS A 148 -9.46 -0.13 9.30
N GLY A 149 -8.68 -0.81 8.44
CA GLY A 149 -7.44 -0.26 7.89
C GLY A 149 -7.62 1.07 7.17
N ARG A 150 -8.79 1.29 6.55
CA ARG A 150 -9.15 2.56 5.89
C ARG A 150 -9.21 3.77 6.83
N LEU A 151 -9.32 3.57 8.15
CA LEU A 151 -9.28 4.66 9.14
C LEU A 151 -7.95 5.41 9.12
N LEU A 152 -6.85 4.78 8.69
CA LEU A 152 -5.55 5.43 8.47
C LEU A 152 -5.60 6.55 7.39
N ARG A 153 -6.62 6.55 6.52
CA ARG A 153 -6.79 7.59 5.51
C ARG A 153 -7.22 8.93 6.12
N SER A 154 -7.95 8.91 7.24
CA SER A 154 -8.56 10.09 7.84
C SER A 154 -7.60 10.96 8.66
N GLY A 155 -6.45 10.42 9.11
CA GLY A 155 -5.46 11.15 9.92
C GLY A 155 -4.02 10.77 9.55
N ILE A 156 -3.13 11.78 9.55
CA ILE A 156 -1.70 11.54 9.31
C ILE A 156 -1.02 10.93 10.55
N ASP A 157 -1.59 11.16 11.73
CA ASP A 157 -1.05 10.70 13.01
C ASP A 157 -1.51 9.28 13.38
N GLY A 158 -2.16 8.57 12.43
CA GLY A 158 -2.67 7.23 12.68
C GLY A 158 -4.07 7.19 13.31
N ILE A 159 -4.39 6.10 14.02
CA ILE A 159 -5.68 5.92 14.72
C ILE A 159 -5.48 6.25 16.20
N PRO A 160 -6.13 7.30 16.75
CA PRO A 160 -6.02 7.65 18.17
C PRO A 160 -6.33 6.46 19.09
N LEU A 161 -5.52 6.26 20.11
CA LEU A 161 -5.59 5.06 20.96
C LEU A 161 -6.89 4.96 21.75
N ASP A 162 -7.50 6.09 22.12
CA ASP A 162 -8.79 6.12 22.81
C ASP A 162 -9.93 5.71 21.87
N LEU A 163 -9.89 6.13 20.60
CA LEU A 163 -10.81 5.68 19.56
C LEU A 163 -10.65 4.17 19.31
N ALA A 164 -9.41 3.72 19.12
CA ALA A 164 -9.14 2.29 18.92
C ALA A 164 -9.61 1.45 20.10
N ALA A 165 -9.31 1.86 21.35
CA ALA A 165 -9.74 1.16 22.56
C ALA A 165 -11.27 1.12 22.72
N GLY A 166 -11.98 2.16 22.22
CA GLY A 166 -13.44 2.21 22.19
C GLY A 166 -14.06 1.27 21.16
N LEU A 167 -13.41 1.09 20.01
CA LEU A 167 -13.88 0.24 18.92
C LEU A 167 -13.52 -1.24 19.11
N LEU A 168 -12.47 -1.57 19.85
CA LEU A 168 -12.03 -2.94 20.09
C LEU A 168 -13.04 -3.75 20.90
N PRO A 169 -13.17 -5.07 20.67
CA PRO A 169 -14.03 -5.94 21.49
C PRO A 169 -13.55 -5.99 22.94
N ALA A 170 -14.48 -6.16 23.90
CA ALA A 170 -14.11 -6.23 25.32
C ALA A 170 -13.11 -7.35 25.63
N SER A 171 -13.15 -8.46 24.88
CA SER A 171 -12.19 -9.57 24.99
C SER A 171 -10.73 -9.18 24.68
N SER A 172 -10.51 -8.10 23.92
CA SER A 172 -9.15 -7.60 23.64
C SER A 172 -8.40 -7.14 24.89
N ARG A 173 -9.13 -6.76 25.95
CA ARG A 173 -8.55 -6.41 27.26
C ARG A 173 -7.88 -7.60 27.96
N LEU A 174 -8.31 -8.83 27.66
CA LEU A 174 -7.75 -10.06 28.21
C LEU A 174 -6.52 -10.55 27.45
N ARG A 175 -6.25 -10.00 26.27
CA ARG A 175 -5.02 -10.26 25.52
C ARG A 175 -3.91 -9.36 26.09
N LEU A 176 -2.92 -9.95 26.78
CA LEU A 176 -1.90 -9.22 27.53
C LEU A 176 -1.28 -8.05 26.75
N GLY A 177 -0.87 -8.28 25.50
CA GLY A 177 -0.29 -7.24 24.66
C GLY A 177 -1.25 -6.10 24.32
N LEU A 178 -2.46 -6.41 23.85
CA LEU A 178 -3.46 -5.38 23.53
C LEU A 178 -3.98 -4.66 24.80
N GLY A 179 -4.13 -5.40 25.90
CA GLY A 179 -4.48 -4.83 27.20
C GLY A 179 -3.47 -3.79 27.66
N ALA A 180 -2.19 -4.10 27.58
CA ALA A 180 -1.12 -3.23 28.00
C ALA A 180 -0.90 -2.04 27.04
N HIS A 181 -0.70 -2.35 25.75
CA HIS A 181 -0.24 -1.34 24.78
C HIS A 181 -1.36 -0.44 24.22
N LEU A 182 -2.62 -0.89 24.21
CA LEU A 182 -3.75 -0.07 23.75
C LEU A 182 -4.64 0.38 24.90
N HIS A 183 -5.22 -0.53 25.68
CA HIS A 183 -6.23 -0.15 26.67
C HIS A 183 -5.63 0.62 27.86
N LEU A 184 -4.52 0.14 28.43
CA LEU A 184 -3.90 0.79 29.59
C LEU A 184 -3.29 2.12 29.19
N HIS A 185 -2.64 2.17 28.02
CA HIS A 185 -2.03 3.40 27.48
C HIS A 185 -3.09 4.47 27.20
N ALA A 186 -4.19 4.12 26.49
CA ALA A 186 -5.30 5.03 26.25
C ALA A 186 -5.93 5.56 27.56
N ARG A 187 -6.00 4.75 28.60
CA ARG A 187 -6.45 5.20 29.94
C ARG A 187 -5.49 6.18 30.59
N SER A 188 -4.19 5.92 30.52
CA SER A 188 -3.15 6.81 31.04
C SER A 188 -3.18 8.17 30.36
N MET A 189 -3.30 8.21 29.04
CA MET A 189 -3.39 9.46 28.27
C MET A 189 -4.58 10.31 28.70
N ARG A 190 -5.79 9.71 28.85
CA ARG A 190 -6.97 10.44 29.33
C ARG A 190 -6.80 11.03 30.72
N GLN A 191 -6.15 10.32 31.62
CA GLN A 191 -5.89 10.79 33.00
C GLN A 191 -4.87 11.94 33.05
N HIS A 192 -3.94 12.01 32.08
CA HIS A 192 -2.90 13.06 32.04
C HIS A 192 -3.31 14.26 31.17
N ALA A 193 -4.30 14.13 30.29
CA ALA A 193 -4.85 15.28 29.55
C ALA A 193 -5.48 16.33 30.48
N ASP A 194 -5.99 15.91 31.66
CA ASP A 194 -6.59 16.77 32.67
C ASP A 194 -5.56 17.31 33.71
N ALA A 195 -4.33 16.79 33.72
CA ALA A 195 -3.29 17.14 34.69
C ALA A 195 -2.24 18.05 34.06
N SER A 196 -2.42 19.36 34.14
CA SER A 196 -1.37 20.35 33.89
C SER A 196 -0.36 20.31 35.07
N GLY A 197 0.54 19.34 35.07
CA GLY A 197 1.50 19.21 36.14
C GLY A 197 2.79 18.49 35.72
N SER A 198 3.93 18.99 36.19
CA SER A 198 5.28 18.48 36.02
C SER A 198 5.43 17.00 36.46
N GLY A 199 4.93 16.09 35.63
CA GLY A 199 5.10 14.66 35.79
C GLY A 199 6.59 14.31 35.69
N ARG A 200 7.12 13.62 36.70
CA ARG A 200 8.46 13.02 36.69
C ARG A 200 8.62 12.20 35.43
N LYS A 201 9.51 12.61 34.51
CA LYS A 201 9.75 11.85 33.26
C LYS A 201 10.03 10.40 33.67
N ALA A 202 9.24 9.45 33.10
CA ALA A 202 9.46 8.05 33.38
C ALA A 202 10.88 7.66 32.93
N ARG A 203 11.59 6.95 33.80
CA ARG A 203 12.92 6.42 33.46
C ARG A 203 12.81 4.97 33.07
N LEU A 204 13.37 4.62 31.94
CA LEU A 204 13.29 3.28 31.40
C LEU A 204 14.68 2.81 30.98
N SER A 205 15.26 1.88 31.74
CA SER A 205 16.59 1.33 31.42
C SER A 205 16.58 0.63 30.04
N LEU A 206 17.74 0.52 29.41
CA LEU A 206 17.89 -0.12 28.10
C LEU A 206 17.26 -1.52 28.09
N SER A 207 17.48 -2.35 29.11
CA SER A 207 16.90 -3.70 29.19
C SER A 207 15.37 -3.68 29.21
N ARG A 208 14.76 -2.69 29.86
CA ARG A 208 13.30 -2.51 29.87
C ARG A 208 12.77 -1.97 28.55
N GLN A 209 13.56 -1.13 27.86
CA GLN A 209 13.19 -0.68 26.49
C GLN A 209 13.20 -1.87 25.52
N VAL A 210 14.24 -2.68 25.52
CA VAL A 210 14.30 -3.91 24.71
C VAL A 210 13.09 -4.81 25.02
N ALA A 211 12.79 -5.08 26.29
CA ALA A 211 11.64 -5.88 26.67
C ALA A 211 10.29 -5.28 26.21
N LEU A 212 10.15 -3.95 26.20
CA LEU A 212 8.97 -3.25 25.67
C LEU A 212 8.83 -3.48 24.17
N ILE A 213 9.90 -3.33 23.39
CA ILE A 213 9.90 -3.54 21.93
C ILE A 213 9.63 -5.01 21.59
N GLU A 214 10.23 -5.95 22.33
CA GLU A 214 9.96 -7.39 22.14
C GLU A 214 8.51 -7.75 22.48
N SER A 215 7.91 -7.13 23.49
CA SER A 215 6.48 -7.28 23.83
C SER A 215 5.57 -6.78 22.70
N LEU A 216 5.88 -5.59 22.12
CA LEU A 216 5.17 -5.07 20.95
C LEU A 216 5.31 -6.02 19.76
N ARG A 217 6.54 -6.48 19.50
CA ARG A 217 6.84 -7.41 18.40
C ARG A 217 6.06 -8.72 18.52
N SER A 218 6.05 -9.30 19.71
CA SER A 218 5.26 -10.50 20.02
C SER A 218 3.75 -10.24 19.83
N THR A 219 3.27 -9.08 20.28
CA THR A 219 1.86 -8.69 20.12
C THR A 219 1.48 -8.56 18.65
N VAL A 220 2.27 -7.85 17.85
CA VAL A 220 2.05 -7.67 16.40
C VAL A 220 2.12 -9.01 15.69
N SER A 221 3.12 -9.84 15.97
CA SER A 221 3.28 -11.17 15.36
C SER A 221 2.10 -12.11 15.66
N GLY A 222 1.50 -11.96 16.83
CA GLY A 222 0.33 -12.74 17.27
C GLY A 222 -1.00 -12.26 16.69
N LEU A 223 -1.04 -11.12 16.00
CA LEU A 223 -2.22 -10.66 15.28
C LEU A 223 -2.32 -11.38 13.93
N THR A 224 -3.43 -12.05 13.71
CA THR A 224 -3.71 -12.78 12.48
C THR A 224 -5.08 -12.41 11.95
N TRP A 225 -5.24 -12.44 10.66
CA TRP A 225 -6.50 -12.34 9.96
C TRP A 225 -6.53 -13.38 8.83
N GLU A 226 -7.61 -14.15 8.74
CA GLU A 226 -7.80 -15.10 7.64
C GLU A 226 -8.62 -14.46 6.53
N PRO A 227 -8.08 -14.40 5.29
CA PRO A 227 -8.75 -13.78 4.15
C PRO A 227 -9.87 -14.67 3.62
N ALA A 228 -11.06 -14.58 4.24
CA ALA A 228 -12.26 -15.31 3.89
C ALA A 228 -13.50 -14.44 4.07
N GLY A 229 -14.62 -14.82 3.43
CA GLY A 229 -15.93 -14.20 3.63
C GLY A 229 -16.09 -12.83 2.97
N THR A 230 -15.27 -12.48 1.98
CA THR A 230 -15.43 -11.31 1.14
C THR A 230 -16.04 -11.70 -0.21
N GLU A 231 -16.69 -10.74 -0.88
CA GLU A 231 -17.49 -10.99 -2.10
C GLU A 231 -16.66 -11.62 -3.24
N TRP A 232 -15.37 -11.27 -3.34
CA TRP A 232 -14.51 -11.62 -4.47
C TRP A 232 -13.39 -12.62 -4.13
N ALA A 233 -13.17 -12.91 -2.84
CA ALA A 233 -12.13 -13.85 -2.41
C ALA A 233 -12.34 -15.26 -2.96
N ASP A 234 -13.61 -15.68 -3.08
CA ASP A 234 -13.99 -17.00 -3.57
C ASP A 234 -14.36 -16.97 -5.06
N TYR A 235 -14.27 -15.79 -5.70
CA TYR A 235 -14.61 -15.61 -7.12
C TYR A 235 -13.65 -16.34 -8.07
N ALA A 236 -12.38 -16.50 -7.68
CA ALA A 236 -11.40 -17.24 -8.47
C ALA A 236 -11.82 -18.71 -8.69
N ASP A 237 -12.61 -19.27 -7.76
CA ASP A 237 -13.13 -20.63 -7.82
C ASP A 237 -14.47 -20.74 -8.60
N HIS A 238 -15.07 -19.61 -8.98
CA HIS A 238 -16.38 -19.51 -9.65
C HIS A 238 -16.34 -18.59 -10.88
N THR A 239 -15.27 -18.63 -11.66
CA THR A 239 -15.18 -17.84 -12.89
C THR A 239 -16.18 -18.35 -13.93
N SER A 240 -16.75 -17.44 -14.73
CA SER A 240 -17.59 -17.75 -15.89
C SER A 240 -16.80 -18.35 -17.08
N TYR A 241 -15.50 -18.58 -16.89
CA TYR A 241 -14.62 -19.16 -17.88
C TYR A 241 -14.43 -20.66 -17.63
N ASP A 242 -14.52 -21.45 -18.69
CA ASP A 242 -13.97 -22.79 -18.71
C ASP A 242 -12.42 -22.75 -18.81
N ASP A 243 -11.78 -23.90 -18.72
CA ASP A 243 -10.33 -24.02 -18.80
C ASP A 243 -9.76 -23.59 -20.16
N GLU A 244 -10.55 -23.70 -21.26
CA GLU A 244 -10.12 -23.32 -22.60
C GLU A 244 -10.16 -21.80 -22.76
N ALA A 245 -11.25 -21.16 -22.37
CA ALA A 245 -11.38 -19.70 -22.39
C ALA A 245 -10.35 -19.02 -21.48
N THR A 246 -10.05 -19.60 -20.31
CA THR A 246 -9.01 -19.11 -19.42
C THR A 246 -7.63 -19.14 -20.07
N ARG A 247 -7.24 -20.28 -20.68
CA ARG A 247 -5.96 -20.39 -21.41
C ARG A 247 -5.89 -19.46 -22.62
N SER A 248 -6.98 -19.34 -23.36
CA SER A 248 -7.08 -18.39 -24.48
C SER A 248 -6.82 -16.96 -24.01
N LYS A 249 -7.50 -16.52 -22.93
CA LYS A 249 -7.31 -15.19 -22.36
C LYS A 249 -5.88 -14.96 -21.85
N GLU A 250 -5.28 -15.92 -21.15
CA GLU A 250 -3.89 -15.85 -20.68
C GLU A 250 -2.91 -15.67 -21.85
N ALA A 251 -3.09 -16.45 -22.94
CA ALA A 251 -2.23 -16.35 -24.12
C ALA A 251 -2.35 -14.97 -24.79
N ILE A 252 -3.60 -14.46 -24.95
CA ILE A 252 -3.83 -13.15 -25.57
C ILE A 252 -3.24 -12.02 -24.72
N VAL A 253 -3.48 -12.04 -23.40
CA VAL A 253 -2.91 -11.05 -22.46
C VAL A 253 -1.39 -11.09 -22.50
N GLY A 254 -0.78 -12.29 -22.51
CA GLY A 254 0.68 -12.45 -22.61
C GLY A 254 1.23 -11.87 -23.92
N ALA A 255 0.56 -12.11 -25.05
CA ALA A 255 0.95 -11.56 -26.35
C ALA A 255 0.83 -10.02 -26.37
N MET A 256 -0.27 -9.46 -25.87
CA MET A 256 -0.47 -8.01 -25.80
C MET A 256 0.54 -7.32 -24.87
N LEU A 257 0.84 -7.91 -23.69
CA LEU A 257 1.87 -7.41 -22.80
C LEU A 257 3.27 -7.46 -23.42
N GLY A 258 3.56 -8.53 -24.19
CA GLY A 258 4.83 -8.67 -24.92
C GLY A 258 4.99 -7.65 -26.06
N ALA A 259 3.88 -7.20 -26.67
CA ALA A 259 3.85 -6.19 -27.72
C ALA A 259 3.77 -4.74 -27.17
N ALA A 260 3.43 -4.58 -25.90
CA ALA A 260 3.28 -3.27 -25.29
C ALA A 260 4.65 -2.58 -25.13
N VAL A 261 4.73 -1.31 -25.54
CA VAL A 261 5.94 -0.46 -25.47
C VAL A 261 5.85 0.58 -24.35
N GLY A 262 4.74 0.65 -23.65
CA GLY A 262 4.54 1.53 -22.50
C GLY A 262 5.55 1.25 -21.38
N GLY A 263 5.83 2.28 -20.59
CA GLY A 263 6.79 2.22 -19.47
C GLY A 263 6.36 1.28 -18.34
N GLU A 264 7.12 1.33 -17.28
CA GLU A 264 6.86 0.58 -16.06
C GLU A 264 6.36 1.48 -14.93
N PRO A 265 5.68 0.94 -13.93
CA PRO A 265 5.22 -0.46 -13.83
C PRO A 265 3.96 -0.76 -14.66
N VAL A 266 3.63 -2.05 -14.83
CA VAL A 266 2.31 -2.49 -15.29
C VAL A 266 1.32 -2.35 -14.12
N TRP A 267 0.17 -1.73 -14.36
CA TRP A 267 -0.90 -1.61 -13.38
C TRP A 267 -1.99 -2.62 -13.68
N ASP A 268 -2.17 -3.61 -12.80
CA ASP A 268 -3.25 -4.59 -12.89
C ASP A 268 -4.44 -4.09 -12.05
N LEU A 269 -5.46 -3.59 -12.74
CA LEU A 269 -6.64 -2.95 -12.15
C LEU A 269 -7.76 -3.98 -11.98
N GLY A 270 -8.04 -4.38 -10.74
CA GLY A 270 -8.91 -5.51 -10.40
C GLY A 270 -8.14 -6.84 -10.48
N ALA A 271 -6.95 -6.87 -9.87
CA ALA A 271 -6.00 -7.97 -9.99
C ALA A 271 -6.45 -9.28 -9.32
N ASN A 272 -7.44 -9.25 -8.44
CA ASN A 272 -7.86 -10.37 -7.62
C ASN A 272 -6.66 -11.04 -6.93
N THR A 273 -6.44 -12.33 -7.10
CA THR A 273 -5.30 -13.07 -6.53
C THR A 273 -4.04 -13.05 -7.40
N GLY A 274 -3.97 -12.17 -8.43
CA GLY A 274 -2.77 -11.89 -9.22
C GLY A 274 -2.48 -12.82 -10.38
N ARG A 275 -3.48 -13.54 -10.91
CA ARG A 275 -3.30 -14.46 -12.05
C ARG A 275 -2.66 -13.77 -13.26
N TYR A 276 -3.16 -12.60 -13.66
CA TYR A 276 -2.64 -11.85 -14.81
C TYR A 276 -1.43 -10.99 -14.45
N SER A 277 -1.32 -10.55 -13.21
CA SER A 277 -0.09 -9.97 -12.66
C SER A 277 1.10 -10.92 -12.84
N ALA A 278 0.91 -12.23 -12.62
CA ALA A 278 1.95 -13.24 -12.80
C ALA A 278 2.44 -13.35 -14.25
N ILE A 279 1.58 -13.09 -15.26
CA ILE A 279 1.96 -13.07 -16.68
C ILE A 279 2.90 -11.89 -16.95
N ALA A 280 2.54 -10.67 -16.51
CA ALA A 280 3.37 -9.49 -16.66
C ALA A 280 4.73 -9.66 -15.98
N SER A 281 4.73 -10.17 -14.76
CA SER A 281 5.93 -10.48 -13.99
C SER A 281 6.78 -11.59 -14.65
N GLY A 282 6.17 -12.59 -15.28
CA GLY A 282 6.86 -13.60 -16.09
C GLY A 282 7.61 -12.99 -17.30
N LEU A 283 7.12 -11.89 -17.84
CA LEU A 283 7.78 -11.07 -18.87
C LEU A 283 8.82 -10.10 -18.30
N LYS A 284 9.21 -10.23 -17.04
CA LYS A 284 10.17 -9.38 -16.33
C LYS A 284 9.69 -7.93 -16.14
N ARG A 285 8.39 -7.72 -16.17
CA ARG A 285 7.79 -6.40 -15.89
C ARG A 285 7.42 -6.32 -14.41
N ARG A 286 7.60 -5.15 -13.82
CA ARG A 286 7.13 -4.86 -12.46
C ARG A 286 5.65 -4.56 -12.48
N VAL A 287 4.95 -4.96 -11.42
CA VAL A 287 3.49 -4.88 -11.37
C VAL A 287 3.01 -4.18 -10.09
N LEU A 288 2.07 -3.27 -10.25
CA LEU A 288 1.20 -2.77 -9.17
C LEU A 288 -0.16 -3.42 -9.35
N ALA A 289 -0.56 -4.23 -8.39
CA ALA A 289 -1.78 -5.01 -8.45
C ALA A 289 -2.83 -4.43 -7.51
N PHE A 290 -3.84 -3.77 -8.05
CA PHE A 290 -4.89 -3.11 -7.29
C PHE A 290 -6.14 -3.97 -7.24
N ASP A 291 -6.71 -4.16 -6.05
CA ASP A 291 -8.02 -4.79 -5.90
C ASP A 291 -8.83 -4.12 -4.79
N ILE A 292 -10.14 -4.06 -4.95
CA ILE A 292 -11.05 -3.53 -3.93
C ILE A 292 -11.21 -4.50 -2.76
N ASP A 293 -11.03 -5.82 -3.02
CA ASP A 293 -11.22 -6.88 -2.05
C ASP A 293 -9.95 -7.12 -1.23
N PRO A 294 -9.93 -6.75 0.05
CA PRO A 294 -8.77 -6.94 0.90
C PRO A 294 -8.38 -8.41 1.08
N ALA A 295 -9.31 -9.37 0.91
CA ALA A 295 -8.96 -10.78 1.03
C ALA A 295 -8.26 -11.30 -0.23
N ALA A 296 -8.67 -10.87 -1.42
CA ALA A 296 -7.99 -11.18 -2.66
C ALA A 296 -6.56 -10.61 -2.67
N ALA A 297 -6.41 -9.31 -2.34
CA ALA A 297 -5.12 -8.66 -2.23
C ALA A 297 -4.21 -9.31 -1.17
N GLU A 298 -4.74 -9.69 0.00
CA GLU A 298 -3.98 -10.40 1.04
C GLU A 298 -3.53 -11.80 0.59
N ARG A 299 -4.39 -12.56 -0.10
CA ARG A 299 -4.02 -13.87 -0.66
C ARG A 299 -2.90 -13.70 -1.69
N HIS A 300 -2.97 -12.68 -2.53
CA HIS A 300 -1.94 -12.34 -3.50
C HIS A 300 -0.62 -12.00 -2.78
N TYR A 301 -0.66 -11.10 -1.78
CA TYR A 301 0.51 -10.76 -0.97
C TYR A 301 1.16 -11.99 -0.34
N ARG A 302 0.37 -12.84 0.34
CA ARG A 302 0.89 -14.06 0.98
C ARG A 302 1.52 -15.02 -0.01
N SER A 303 0.94 -15.17 -1.21
CA SER A 303 1.52 -16.00 -2.26
C SER A 303 2.88 -15.47 -2.72
N LEU A 304 2.97 -14.19 -3.03
CA LEU A 304 4.23 -13.55 -3.45
C LEU A 304 5.31 -13.65 -2.36
N ARG A 305 4.93 -13.45 -1.09
CA ARG A 305 5.86 -13.59 0.06
C ARG A 305 6.39 -15.02 0.17
N ARG A 306 5.50 -16.02 0.08
CA ARG A 306 5.89 -17.44 0.13
C ARG A 306 6.84 -17.81 -1.00
N ASP A 307 6.59 -17.27 -2.20
CA ASP A 307 7.34 -17.59 -3.42
C ASP A 307 8.60 -16.70 -3.58
N GLY A 308 8.88 -15.81 -2.60
CA GLY A 308 10.03 -14.90 -2.60
C GLY A 308 10.03 -13.87 -3.74
N ARG A 309 8.83 -13.51 -4.27
CA ARG A 309 8.67 -12.58 -5.41
C ARG A 309 8.70 -11.14 -4.93
N THR A 310 9.48 -10.30 -5.64
CA THR A 310 9.63 -8.88 -5.31
C THR A 310 9.28 -7.95 -6.46
N ASP A 311 8.76 -8.49 -7.53
CA ASP A 311 8.43 -7.79 -8.78
C ASP A 311 6.97 -7.31 -8.83
N THR A 312 6.17 -7.63 -7.82
CA THR A 312 4.74 -7.26 -7.74
C THR A 312 4.42 -6.70 -6.36
N THR A 313 3.68 -5.60 -6.33
CA THR A 313 3.16 -4.97 -5.10
C THR A 313 1.63 -5.02 -5.14
N PRO A 314 0.97 -5.86 -4.34
CA PRO A 314 -0.49 -5.86 -4.20
C PRO A 314 -0.93 -4.67 -3.34
N LEU A 315 -2.06 -4.05 -3.69
CA LEU A 315 -2.60 -2.89 -2.96
C LEU A 315 -4.12 -2.99 -2.90
N VAL A 316 -4.70 -2.58 -1.78
CA VAL A 316 -6.16 -2.50 -1.60
C VAL A 316 -6.65 -1.14 -2.11
N MET A 317 -7.42 -1.13 -3.21
CA MET A 317 -7.88 0.10 -3.82
C MET A 317 -9.28 -0.05 -4.44
N ASP A 318 -10.21 0.82 -4.06
CA ASP A 318 -11.48 0.98 -4.77
C ASP A 318 -11.29 1.95 -5.93
N LEU A 319 -11.32 1.44 -7.16
CA LEU A 319 -11.13 2.25 -8.37
C LEU A 319 -12.30 3.20 -8.67
N ALA A 320 -13.44 3.04 -7.98
CA ALA A 320 -14.53 4.01 -8.00
C ALA A 320 -14.38 5.13 -6.94
N ASP A 321 -13.50 4.93 -5.94
CA ASP A 321 -13.09 5.91 -4.92
C ASP A 321 -11.58 5.80 -4.68
N PRO A 322 -10.74 6.09 -5.72
CA PRO A 322 -9.30 5.98 -5.59
C PRO A 322 -8.75 6.98 -4.56
N SER A 323 -7.52 6.73 -4.11
CA SER A 323 -6.86 7.59 -3.14
C SER A 323 -6.76 9.03 -3.65
N PRO A 324 -7.39 10.01 -2.96
CA PRO A 324 -7.31 11.42 -3.31
C PRO A 324 -6.01 12.05 -2.80
N ALA A 325 -5.73 13.26 -3.24
CA ALA A 325 -4.72 14.11 -2.62
C ALA A 325 -5.16 14.54 -1.21
N LEU A 326 -4.29 14.36 -0.22
CA LEU A 326 -4.61 14.55 1.20
C LEU A 326 -3.51 15.34 1.93
N GLY A 327 -3.81 15.69 3.19
CA GLY A 327 -2.91 16.42 4.09
C GLY A 327 -2.97 17.92 3.87
N TRP A 328 -1.96 18.66 4.38
CA TRP A 328 -1.95 20.11 4.34
C TRP A 328 -1.92 20.62 2.89
N ALA A 329 -2.84 21.51 2.57
CA ALA A 329 -3.06 22.05 1.21
C ALA A 329 -3.24 20.95 0.12
N HIS A 330 -3.66 19.73 0.49
CA HIS A 330 -3.79 18.56 -0.39
C HIS A 330 -2.48 18.19 -1.13
N ARG A 331 -1.31 18.38 -0.50
CA ARG A 331 0.01 18.17 -1.13
C ARG A 331 0.92 17.18 -0.41
N GLU A 332 0.53 16.70 0.77
CA GLU A 332 1.37 15.77 1.54
C GLU A 332 1.28 14.34 1.01
N ARG A 333 0.09 13.93 0.60
CA ARG A 333 -0.19 12.62 0.02
C ARG A 333 -0.82 12.83 -1.35
N ARG A 334 -0.12 12.41 -2.38
CA ARG A 334 -0.57 12.56 -3.77
C ARG A 334 -1.75 11.65 -4.06
N SER A 335 -2.66 12.09 -4.93
CA SER A 335 -3.73 11.26 -5.47
C SER A 335 -3.17 10.09 -6.30
N LEU A 336 -4.02 9.10 -6.61
CA LEU A 336 -3.64 8.01 -7.51
C LEU A 336 -3.22 8.55 -8.89
N GLU A 337 -3.95 9.53 -9.44
CA GLU A 337 -3.63 10.17 -10.72
C GLU A 337 -2.25 10.87 -10.70
N GLU A 338 -1.91 11.57 -9.61
CA GLU A 338 -0.61 12.27 -9.47
C GLU A 338 0.59 11.32 -9.26
N ARG A 339 0.32 10.06 -8.92
CA ARG A 339 1.32 8.99 -8.81
C ARG A 339 1.44 8.16 -10.08
N ALA A 340 0.53 8.35 -11.02
CA ALA A 340 0.52 7.66 -12.29
C ALA A 340 1.68 8.11 -13.19
N GLY A 341 2.02 7.28 -14.16
CA GLY A 341 3.08 7.50 -15.13
C GLY A 341 2.67 7.04 -16.53
N ASP A 342 3.64 6.67 -17.34
CA ASP A 342 3.42 6.18 -18.71
C ASP A 342 3.42 4.64 -18.79
N GLY A 343 3.00 3.97 -17.71
CA GLY A 343 2.92 2.52 -17.63
C GLY A 343 1.82 1.91 -18.49
N VAL A 344 1.81 0.58 -18.54
CA VAL A 344 0.76 -0.22 -19.18
C VAL A 344 -0.31 -0.55 -18.14
N LEU A 345 -1.57 -0.32 -18.50
CA LEU A 345 -2.72 -0.69 -17.67
C LEU A 345 -3.32 -2.01 -18.16
N MET A 346 -3.69 -2.87 -17.24
CA MET A 346 -4.58 -4.01 -17.47
C MET A 346 -5.90 -3.77 -16.75
N ALA A 347 -7.00 -3.84 -17.45
CA ALA A 347 -8.37 -3.71 -16.93
C ALA A 347 -9.20 -4.91 -17.39
N LEU A 348 -8.96 -6.07 -16.76
CA LEU A 348 -9.52 -7.35 -17.18
C LEU A 348 -10.76 -7.67 -16.34
N ALA A 349 -11.88 -7.97 -17.00
CA ALA A 349 -13.19 -8.20 -16.37
C ALA A 349 -13.61 -7.07 -15.40
N LEU A 350 -13.20 -5.83 -15.63
CA LEU A 350 -13.42 -4.68 -14.73
C LEU A 350 -14.48 -3.71 -15.22
N VAL A 351 -14.56 -3.48 -16.54
CA VAL A 351 -15.37 -2.39 -17.15
C VAL A 351 -16.83 -2.44 -16.70
N HIS A 352 -17.46 -3.62 -16.72
CA HIS A 352 -18.86 -3.80 -16.31
C HIS A 352 -19.09 -3.51 -14.82
N HIS A 353 -18.12 -3.78 -13.97
CA HIS A 353 -18.19 -3.44 -12.53
C HIS A 353 -18.19 -1.94 -12.30
N LEU A 354 -17.37 -1.19 -13.04
CA LEU A 354 -17.34 0.27 -12.91
C LEU A 354 -18.52 0.92 -13.63
N ALA A 355 -18.79 0.51 -14.88
CA ALA A 355 -19.84 1.14 -15.68
C ALA A 355 -21.25 0.82 -15.19
N ILE A 356 -21.57 -0.46 -14.94
CA ILE A 356 -22.89 -0.89 -14.46
C ILE A 356 -22.91 -0.86 -12.93
N GLY A 357 -21.92 -1.48 -12.26
CA GLY A 357 -21.86 -1.63 -10.80
C GLY A 357 -21.74 -0.31 -10.05
N ARG A 358 -21.04 0.67 -10.59
CA ARG A 358 -20.75 1.98 -9.96
C ARG A 358 -21.29 3.18 -10.72
N ASN A 359 -22.07 2.97 -11.80
CA ASN A 359 -22.66 4.03 -12.63
C ASN A 359 -21.63 4.99 -13.26
N VAL A 360 -20.42 4.52 -13.55
CA VAL A 360 -19.40 5.34 -14.21
C VAL A 360 -19.62 5.29 -15.74
N PRO A 361 -19.94 6.41 -16.41
CA PRO A 361 -20.11 6.42 -17.86
C PRO A 361 -18.83 5.97 -18.60
N LEU A 362 -18.96 5.16 -19.65
CA LEU A 362 -17.83 4.66 -20.41
C LEU A 362 -16.84 5.74 -20.87
N PRO A 363 -17.28 6.91 -21.41
CA PRO A 363 -16.34 7.98 -21.77
C PRO A 363 -15.52 8.49 -20.57
N MET A 364 -16.16 8.68 -19.41
CA MET A 364 -15.46 9.14 -18.20
C MET A 364 -14.45 8.11 -17.68
N LEU A 365 -14.82 6.81 -17.73
CA LEU A 365 -13.92 5.73 -17.36
C LEU A 365 -12.67 5.70 -18.25
N LEU A 366 -12.87 5.76 -19.58
CA LEU A 366 -11.77 5.70 -20.54
C LEU A 366 -10.90 6.95 -20.54
N ASP A 367 -11.47 8.13 -20.29
CA ASP A 367 -10.75 9.36 -20.05
C ASP A 367 -9.89 9.29 -18.79
N TRP A 368 -10.42 8.70 -17.71
CA TRP A 368 -9.68 8.52 -16.47
C TRP A 368 -8.52 7.54 -16.64
N LEU A 369 -8.74 6.41 -17.30
CA LEU A 369 -7.68 5.44 -17.58
C LEU A 369 -6.56 6.07 -18.43
N ALA A 370 -6.88 6.98 -19.37
CA ALA A 370 -5.87 7.69 -20.15
C ALA A 370 -4.98 8.63 -19.34
N LYS A 371 -5.39 9.01 -18.13
CA LYS A 371 -4.53 9.78 -17.20
C LYS A 371 -3.58 8.88 -16.41
N LEU A 372 -3.90 7.58 -16.26
CA LEU A 372 -3.13 6.65 -15.45
C LEU A 372 -2.01 5.94 -16.23
N GLY A 373 -2.12 5.81 -17.56
CA GLY A 373 -1.11 5.11 -18.34
C GLY A 373 -1.12 5.49 -19.81
N SER A 374 -0.09 5.05 -20.53
CA SER A 374 0.08 5.30 -21.96
C SER A 374 -0.45 4.17 -22.86
N GLU A 375 -0.56 2.96 -22.31
CA GLU A 375 -1.16 1.80 -22.98
C GLU A 375 -2.17 1.11 -22.07
N LEU A 376 -3.19 0.50 -22.69
CA LEU A 376 -4.28 -0.15 -21.97
C LEU A 376 -4.64 -1.48 -22.64
N ILE A 377 -4.57 -2.55 -21.87
CA ILE A 377 -5.14 -3.85 -22.22
C ILE A 377 -6.45 -3.98 -21.47
N ILE A 378 -7.56 -3.90 -22.18
CA ILE A 378 -8.90 -3.84 -21.57
C ILE A 378 -9.81 -4.91 -22.13
N GLU A 379 -10.56 -5.55 -21.23
CA GLU A 379 -11.54 -6.55 -21.58
C GLU A 379 -12.94 -5.92 -21.68
N TRP A 380 -13.51 -5.96 -22.88
CA TRP A 380 -14.91 -5.68 -23.07
C TRP A 380 -15.75 -6.90 -22.65
N VAL A 381 -16.68 -6.68 -21.75
CA VAL A 381 -17.67 -7.66 -21.29
C VAL A 381 -19.02 -7.23 -21.82
N PRO A 382 -19.62 -7.96 -22.77
CA PRO A 382 -20.88 -7.56 -23.37
C PRO A 382 -22.05 -7.65 -22.38
N ARG A 383 -23.13 -6.97 -22.71
CA ARG A 383 -24.32 -6.89 -21.86
C ARG A 383 -24.96 -8.24 -21.57
N GLU A 384 -24.88 -9.15 -22.54
CA GLU A 384 -25.44 -10.52 -22.49
C GLU A 384 -24.61 -11.47 -21.61
N ASP A 385 -23.41 -11.07 -21.22
CA ASP A 385 -22.57 -11.86 -20.33
C ASP A 385 -23.24 -12.07 -18.96
N ALA A 386 -23.13 -13.28 -18.42
CA ALA A 386 -23.78 -13.66 -17.16
C ALA A 386 -23.44 -12.72 -15.99
N MET A 387 -22.21 -12.19 -15.93
CA MET A 387 -21.80 -11.26 -14.86
C MET A 387 -22.40 -9.87 -15.07
N ALA A 388 -22.45 -9.37 -16.32
CA ALA A 388 -23.13 -8.13 -16.63
C ALA A 388 -24.64 -8.23 -16.35
N GLN A 389 -25.27 -9.33 -16.73
CA GLN A 389 -26.69 -9.61 -16.45
C GLN A 389 -26.99 -9.65 -14.94
N ARG A 390 -26.11 -10.26 -14.14
CA ARG A 390 -26.24 -10.28 -12.67
C ARG A 390 -26.23 -8.86 -12.07
N LEU A 391 -25.37 -7.97 -12.58
CA LEU A 391 -25.32 -6.57 -12.15
C LEU A 391 -26.57 -5.79 -12.56
N LEU A 392 -27.08 -6.04 -13.78
CA LEU A 392 -28.29 -5.41 -14.32
C LEU A 392 -29.55 -5.87 -13.57
N ALA A 393 -29.65 -7.15 -13.22
CA ALA A 393 -30.81 -7.70 -12.50
C ALA A 393 -31.00 -7.12 -11.09
N ALA A 394 -29.94 -6.55 -10.51
CA ALA A 394 -29.96 -5.97 -9.16
C ALA A 394 -30.44 -4.51 -9.11
N ARG A 395 -30.79 -3.89 -10.24
CA ARG A 395 -31.11 -2.44 -10.34
C ARG A 395 -31.97 -2.10 -11.54
N GLU A 396 -32.49 -0.88 -11.59
CA GLU A 396 -33.12 -0.33 -12.78
C GLU A 396 -32.10 -0.18 -13.91
N ASP A 397 -32.49 -0.63 -15.11
CA ASP A 397 -31.64 -0.61 -16.27
C ASP A 397 -31.61 0.77 -16.96
N ILE A 398 -30.71 1.61 -16.52
CA ILE A 398 -30.41 2.92 -17.11
C ILE A 398 -29.21 2.87 -18.07
N PHE A 399 -28.64 1.70 -18.35
CA PHE A 399 -27.37 1.50 -19.03
C PHE A 399 -27.52 1.22 -20.54
N GLN A 400 -28.45 1.87 -21.22
CA GLN A 400 -28.71 1.66 -22.65
C GLN A 400 -27.51 1.95 -23.56
N ARG A 401 -26.56 2.80 -23.08
CA ARG A 401 -25.30 3.11 -23.78
C ARG A 401 -24.18 2.11 -23.50
N TYR A 402 -24.40 1.14 -22.62
CA TYR A 402 -23.46 0.06 -22.38
C TYR A 402 -23.60 -0.99 -23.49
N THR A 403 -23.06 -0.67 -24.66
CA THR A 403 -23.01 -1.48 -25.87
C THR A 403 -21.59 -1.47 -26.42
N GLU A 404 -21.24 -2.46 -27.28
CA GLU A 404 -19.89 -2.47 -27.89
C GLU A 404 -19.68 -1.24 -28.78
N ASP A 405 -20.68 -0.80 -29.52
CA ASP A 405 -20.61 0.43 -30.33
C ASP A 405 -20.36 1.67 -29.44
N GLY A 406 -21.07 1.76 -28.31
CA GLY A 406 -20.88 2.83 -27.33
C GLY A 406 -19.48 2.82 -26.71
N PHE A 407 -18.95 1.62 -26.43
CA PHE A 407 -17.59 1.45 -25.94
C PHE A 407 -16.55 1.84 -27.00
N GLN A 408 -16.69 1.37 -28.24
CA GLN A 408 -15.78 1.72 -29.33
C GLN A 408 -15.82 3.22 -29.66
N ALA A 409 -16.99 3.84 -29.66
CA ALA A 409 -17.13 5.28 -29.84
C ALA A 409 -16.37 6.05 -28.75
N ALA A 410 -16.49 5.62 -27.49
CA ALA A 410 -15.78 6.25 -26.37
C ALA A 410 -14.26 6.04 -26.42
N LEU A 411 -13.77 4.92 -26.98
CA LEU A 411 -12.34 4.68 -27.16
C LEU A 411 -11.69 5.71 -28.08
N THR A 412 -12.37 6.06 -29.19
CA THR A 412 -11.78 6.88 -30.27
C THR A 412 -11.35 8.27 -29.84
N GLU A 413 -11.85 8.80 -28.73
CA GLU A 413 -11.49 10.12 -28.24
C GLU A 413 -10.05 10.18 -27.68
N ARG A 414 -9.62 9.17 -26.94
CA ARG A 414 -8.35 9.14 -26.21
C ARG A 414 -7.39 8.04 -26.65
N TRP A 415 -7.89 7.01 -27.32
CA TRP A 415 -7.17 5.79 -27.58
C TRP A 415 -7.08 5.47 -29.06
N VAL A 416 -5.98 4.86 -29.48
CA VAL A 416 -5.80 4.22 -30.79
C VAL A 416 -5.81 2.72 -30.55
N GLN A 417 -6.66 2.00 -31.25
CA GLN A 417 -6.66 0.54 -31.20
C GLN A 417 -5.41 -0.01 -31.89
N VAL A 418 -4.61 -0.76 -31.13
CA VAL A 418 -3.43 -1.50 -31.62
C VAL A 418 -3.88 -2.91 -32.06
N ASP A 419 -4.67 -3.58 -31.21
CA ASP A 419 -5.16 -4.92 -31.48
C ASP A 419 -6.54 -5.14 -30.85
N ARG A 420 -7.30 -6.13 -31.40
CA ARG A 420 -8.62 -6.56 -30.92
C ARG A 420 -8.77 -8.06 -31.13
N VAL A 421 -8.83 -8.82 -30.04
CA VAL A 421 -8.86 -10.29 -30.08
C VAL A 421 -10.03 -10.83 -29.26
N PRO A 422 -10.97 -11.59 -29.88
CA PRO A 422 -12.03 -12.26 -29.12
C PRO A 422 -11.45 -13.41 -28.29
N ILE A 423 -12.02 -13.61 -27.09
CA ILE A 423 -11.64 -14.72 -26.22
C ILE A 423 -12.45 -15.95 -26.62
N SER A 424 -11.76 -17.03 -26.99
CA SER A 424 -12.39 -18.30 -27.43
C SER A 424 -13.40 -18.80 -26.39
N GLY A 425 -14.55 -19.30 -26.86
CA GLY A 425 -15.60 -19.84 -26.00
C GLY A 425 -16.43 -18.79 -25.24
N THR A 426 -16.21 -17.49 -25.48
CA THR A 426 -16.94 -16.40 -24.85
C THR A 426 -17.39 -15.33 -25.86
N ALA A 427 -18.28 -14.44 -25.44
CA ALA A 427 -18.62 -13.23 -26.19
C ALA A 427 -17.73 -12.02 -25.83
N ARG A 428 -16.70 -12.22 -25.00
CA ARG A 428 -15.80 -11.17 -24.50
C ARG A 428 -14.65 -10.92 -25.47
N VAL A 429 -14.13 -9.69 -25.45
CA VAL A 429 -13.11 -9.23 -26.38
C VAL A 429 -12.02 -8.49 -25.62
N LEU A 430 -10.75 -8.79 -25.88
CA LEU A 430 -9.61 -8.04 -25.42
C LEU A 430 -9.20 -6.99 -26.45
N TYR A 431 -8.95 -5.79 -25.97
CA TYR A 431 -8.43 -4.68 -26.74
C TYR A 431 -7.06 -4.28 -26.22
N HIS A 432 -6.10 -4.12 -27.11
CA HIS A 432 -4.84 -3.43 -26.83
C HIS A 432 -4.93 -2.03 -27.43
N LEU A 433 -4.74 -1.04 -26.60
CA LEU A 433 -4.97 0.36 -26.91
C LEU A 433 -3.73 1.19 -26.56
N ARG A 434 -3.46 2.23 -27.33
CA ARG A 434 -2.41 3.22 -27.05
C ARG A 434 -3.03 4.60 -26.95
N ARG A 435 -2.61 5.39 -25.96
CA ARG A 435 -3.06 6.76 -25.78
C ARG A 435 -2.64 7.62 -26.97
N ARG A 436 -3.52 8.52 -27.43
CA ARG A 436 -3.26 9.50 -28.49
C ARG A 436 -2.26 10.56 -28.11
#